data_ef76d16e75d86a6154725f558f51a26f
#
_entry.id   ef76d16e75d86a6154725f558f51a26f
#
_cell.length_a   1.000
_cell.length_b   1.000
_cell.length_c   1.000
_cell.angle_alpha   90.00
_cell.angle_beta   90.00
_cell.angle_gamma   90.00
#
_symmetry.space_group_name_H-M   'P 1'
#
loop_
_entity.id
_entity.type
_entity.pdbx_description
1 polymer ?
#
loop_
_entity_poly.entity_id
_entity_poly.type
_entity_poly.pdbx_seq_one_letter_code
_entity_poly.pdbx_strand_id
1 'polypeptide(L)'
;MTRANSQDRALRDRAAAVIPGGMYGHQAVGLLPDDYPQFFKRGDGAHIWDADGNRYLDLMCAYGPNLFGYAHPEIDAAYVRQLGAGDTLTGPTALMVRLAEEMTEMVGHAAWAMFCKNGTDATTMALMTARAHTRRKTIVRAKGAYHGAAPWCTPRPTGTIEADHAHQIFCDYNDVASLEEAVAGAGGDLAAIFAAPFKHDAFIDQAQPDVAYARKARELADATGALLIVDDVRAGLRVARDCSWSAIGVEPDL
;
A
#
# COMPACT_ATOMS: atom_id res chain seq x y z
N MET A 1 -19.19 -14.62 28.65
CA MET A 1 -18.33 -13.80 29.53
C MET A 1 -18.00 -12.52 28.77
N THR A 2 -18.37 -11.37 29.33
CA THR A 2 -17.98 -10.05 28.78
C THR A 2 -16.45 -9.93 28.90
N ARG A 3 -15.78 -9.58 27.80
CA ARG A 3 -14.33 -9.32 27.81
C ARG A 3 -14.02 -8.09 28.66
N ALA A 4 -12.89 -8.09 29.37
CA ALA A 4 -12.40 -6.90 30.04
C ALA A 4 -12.01 -5.86 28.97
N ASN A 5 -12.37 -4.58 29.18
CA ASN A 5 -12.06 -3.49 28.25
C ASN A 5 -11.85 -2.14 28.97
N SER A 6 -11.55 -2.18 30.26
CA SER A 6 -11.42 -0.96 31.07
C SER A 6 -10.19 -0.14 30.72
N GLN A 7 -9.07 -0.81 30.42
CA GLN A 7 -7.83 -0.16 30.04
C GLN A 7 -7.92 0.40 28.60
N ASP A 8 -8.51 -0.36 27.69
CA ASP A 8 -8.74 0.09 26.32
C ASP A 8 -9.61 1.36 26.30
N ARG A 9 -10.71 1.40 27.07
CA ARG A 9 -11.58 2.59 27.21
C ARG A 9 -10.83 3.78 27.77
N ALA A 10 -10.08 3.61 28.85
CA ALA A 10 -9.30 4.69 29.45
C ALA A 10 -8.23 5.24 28.48
N LEU A 11 -7.64 4.39 27.64
CA LEU A 11 -6.71 4.81 26.59
C LEU A 11 -7.44 5.56 25.47
N ARG A 12 -8.65 5.14 25.08
CA ARG A 12 -9.47 5.85 24.08
C ARG A 12 -9.80 7.27 24.53
N ASP A 13 -10.24 7.43 25.79
CA ASP A 13 -10.55 8.75 26.34
C ASP A 13 -9.34 9.68 26.32
N ARG A 14 -8.19 9.16 26.71
CA ARG A 14 -6.93 9.90 26.66
C ARG A 14 -6.50 10.23 25.24
N ALA A 15 -6.63 9.27 24.32
CA ALA A 15 -6.28 9.46 22.91
C ALA A 15 -7.18 10.52 22.25
N ALA A 16 -8.49 10.49 22.54
CA ALA A 16 -9.44 11.47 22.01
C ALA A 16 -9.09 12.91 22.40
N ALA A 17 -8.46 13.12 23.56
CA ALA A 17 -8.05 14.43 24.03
C ALA A 17 -6.81 15.01 23.32
N VAL A 18 -5.97 14.16 22.71
CA VAL A 18 -4.65 14.57 22.19
C VAL A 18 -4.36 14.08 20.77
N ILE A 19 -5.19 13.19 20.23
CA ILE A 19 -5.02 12.64 18.87
C ILE A 19 -6.30 12.90 18.08
N PRO A 20 -6.26 13.62 16.96
CA PRO A 20 -7.44 13.82 16.11
C PRO A 20 -8.06 12.47 15.69
N GLY A 21 -9.37 12.28 15.98
CA GLY A 21 -10.06 11.01 15.74
C GLY A 21 -9.69 9.87 16.69
N GLY A 22 -8.80 10.09 17.66
CA GLY A 22 -8.37 9.12 18.67
C GLY A 22 -7.50 7.98 18.15
N MET A 23 -7.11 8.00 16.86
CA MET A 23 -6.27 7.00 16.19
C MET A 23 -5.23 7.66 15.29
N TYR A 24 -4.26 6.87 14.83
CA TYR A 24 -3.20 7.35 13.92
C TYR A 24 -3.70 7.53 12.47
N GLY A 25 -3.04 8.44 11.76
CA GLY A 25 -3.25 8.65 10.32
C GLY A 25 -4.68 9.07 9.97
N HIS A 26 -5.25 8.43 8.98
CA HIS A 26 -6.61 8.66 8.49
C HIS A 26 -7.69 7.82 9.20
N GLN A 27 -7.31 7.04 10.19
CA GLN A 27 -8.22 6.23 10.99
C GLN A 27 -8.97 7.09 12.02
N ALA A 28 -10.13 6.59 12.46
CA ALA A 28 -10.91 7.22 13.52
C ALA A 28 -11.62 6.14 14.34
N VAL A 29 -11.68 6.33 15.66
CA VAL A 29 -12.35 5.41 16.59
C VAL A 29 -13.81 5.17 16.20
N GLY A 30 -14.51 6.23 15.76
CA GLY A 30 -15.91 6.12 15.34
C GLY A 30 -16.17 5.21 14.12
N LEU A 31 -15.12 4.69 13.48
CA LEU A 31 -15.23 3.71 12.40
C LEU A 31 -15.11 2.27 12.89
N LEU A 32 -14.71 2.07 14.15
CA LEU A 32 -14.59 0.74 14.74
C LEU A 32 -15.92 0.30 15.34
N PRO A 33 -16.26 -1.00 15.30
CA PRO A 33 -17.35 -1.54 16.11
C PRO A 33 -17.13 -1.26 17.61
N ASP A 34 -18.21 -1.12 18.37
CA ASP A 34 -18.14 -0.73 19.79
C ASP A 34 -17.26 -1.65 20.65
N ASP A 35 -17.29 -2.95 20.37
CA ASP A 35 -16.52 -3.96 21.11
C ASP A 35 -15.16 -4.29 20.49
N TYR A 36 -14.75 -3.58 19.43
CA TYR A 36 -13.47 -3.81 18.79
C TYR A 36 -12.35 -3.18 19.63
N PRO A 37 -11.30 -3.95 20.00
CA PRO A 37 -10.18 -3.40 20.75
C PRO A 37 -9.37 -2.42 19.89
N GLN A 38 -9.02 -1.28 20.47
CA GLN A 38 -8.25 -0.25 19.76
C GLN A 38 -6.76 -0.31 20.10
N PHE A 39 -6.43 -0.62 21.35
CA PHE A 39 -5.05 -0.61 21.82
C PHE A 39 -4.55 -2.02 22.10
N PHE A 40 -3.40 -2.33 21.53
CA PHE A 40 -2.72 -3.61 21.69
C PHE A 40 -1.38 -3.40 22.41
N LYS A 41 -0.96 -4.38 23.21
CA LYS A 41 0.28 -4.31 23.98
C LYS A 41 1.31 -5.37 23.61
N ARG A 42 0.91 -6.43 22.90
CA ARG A 42 1.80 -7.54 22.54
C ARG A 42 1.30 -8.26 21.29
N GLY A 43 2.26 -8.75 20.49
CA GLY A 43 2.05 -9.73 19.44
C GLY A 43 3.02 -10.89 19.57
N ASP A 44 2.60 -12.11 19.14
CA ASP A 44 3.42 -13.31 19.12
C ASP A 44 2.86 -14.31 18.11
N GLY A 45 3.62 -14.69 17.10
CA GLY A 45 3.15 -15.50 16.00
C GLY A 45 1.92 -14.89 15.33
N ALA A 46 0.82 -15.62 15.29
CA ALA A 46 -0.45 -15.17 14.72
C ALA A 46 -1.39 -14.49 15.73
N HIS A 47 -0.94 -14.21 16.92
CA HIS A 47 -1.80 -13.70 17.99
C HIS A 47 -1.38 -12.31 18.47
N ILE A 48 -2.40 -11.50 18.85
CA ILE A 48 -2.23 -10.20 19.50
C ILE A 48 -3.00 -10.15 20.81
N TRP A 49 -2.53 -9.32 21.73
CA TRP A 49 -3.17 -9.07 23.02
C TRP A 49 -3.50 -7.59 23.14
N ASP A 50 -4.76 -7.30 23.44
CA ASP A 50 -5.19 -5.93 23.71
C ASP A 50 -4.62 -5.38 25.03
N ALA A 51 -4.89 -4.13 25.34
CA ALA A 51 -4.46 -3.46 26.56
C ALA A 51 -4.95 -4.17 27.82
N ASP A 52 -6.13 -4.76 27.80
CA ASP A 52 -6.73 -5.49 28.91
C ASP A 52 -6.20 -6.93 29.05
N GLY A 53 -5.46 -7.45 28.06
CA GLY A 53 -4.86 -8.79 28.04
C GLY A 53 -5.69 -9.86 27.38
N ASN A 54 -6.77 -9.50 26.69
CA ASN A 54 -7.52 -10.45 25.89
C ASN A 54 -6.69 -10.83 24.64
N ARG A 55 -6.68 -12.13 24.32
CA ARG A 55 -5.95 -12.68 23.17
C ARG A 55 -6.87 -12.80 21.96
N TYR A 56 -6.37 -12.41 20.80
CA TYR A 56 -7.04 -12.52 19.51
C TYR A 56 -6.15 -13.23 18.49
N LEU A 57 -6.76 -13.93 17.53
CA LEU A 57 -6.10 -14.30 16.30
C LEU A 57 -6.11 -13.07 15.39
N ASP A 58 -4.94 -12.63 14.94
CA ASP A 58 -4.83 -11.48 14.05
C ASP A 58 -5.02 -11.88 12.59
N LEU A 59 -6.20 -11.64 12.06
CA LEU A 59 -6.53 -11.83 10.65
C LEU A 59 -6.29 -10.55 9.83
N MET A 60 -5.94 -9.44 10.48
CA MET A 60 -5.64 -8.17 9.81
C MET A 60 -4.19 -8.08 9.33
N CYS A 61 -3.28 -8.80 10.00
CA CYS A 61 -1.83 -8.84 9.70
C CYS A 61 -1.22 -7.44 9.53
N ALA A 62 -1.61 -6.49 10.39
CA ALA A 62 -1.21 -5.08 10.33
C ALA A 62 -1.47 -4.44 8.94
N TYR A 63 -2.58 -4.77 8.30
CA TYR A 63 -2.93 -4.42 6.92
C TYR A 63 -2.00 -5.03 5.85
N GLY A 64 -1.38 -6.17 6.16
CA GLY A 64 -0.56 -6.97 5.25
C GLY A 64 0.95 -6.97 5.50
N PRO A 65 1.60 -5.98 6.16
CA PRO A 65 3.04 -6.03 6.39
C PRO A 65 3.50 -7.21 7.24
N ASN A 66 2.68 -7.71 8.16
CA ASN A 66 3.04 -8.80 9.05
C ASN A 66 2.97 -10.17 8.36
N LEU A 67 3.93 -10.42 7.46
CA LEU A 67 3.95 -11.62 6.62
C LEU A 67 4.39 -12.88 7.41
N PHE A 68 5.32 -12.73 8.34
CA PHE A 68 5.94 -13.84 9.08
C PHE A 68 5.41 -14.00 10.51
N GLY A 69 4.39 -13.26 10.88
CA GLY A 69 3.90 -13.19 12.25
C GLY A 69 4.70 -12.24 13.14
N TYR A 70 4.19 -12.06 14.34
CA TYR A 70 4.82 -11.21 15.36
C TYR A 70 6.00 -11.90 16.04
N ALA A 71 6.99 -11.11 16.43
CA ALA A 71 8.15 -11.58 17.21
C ALA A 71 8.90 -12.74 16.54
N HIS A 72 9.11 -12.70 15.23
CA HIS A 72 9.85 -13.73 14.52
C HIS A 72 11.32 -13.72 14.93
N PRO A 73 11.87 -14.80 15.53
CA PRO A 73 13.15 -14.75 16.24
C PRO A 73 14.33 -14.39 15.33
N GLU A 74 14.36 -14.87 14.09
CA GLU A 74 15.48 -14.59 13.18
C GLU A 74 15.43 -13.14 12.65
N ILE A 75 14.22 -12.64 12.35
CA ILE A 75 14.02 -11.26 11.88
C ILE A 75 14.37 -10.29 13.01
N ASP A 76 13.83 -10.52 14.20
CA ASP A 76 14.08 -9.67 15.36
C ASP A 76 15.57 -9.68 15.73
N ALA A 77 16.23 -10.83 15.70
CA ALA A 77 17.67 -10.91 15.95
C ALA A 77 18.51 -10.15 14.91
N ALA A 78 18.11 -10.15 13.63
CA ALA A 78 18.79 -9.38 12.59
C ALA A 78 18.61 -7.86 12.81
N TYR A 79 17.40 -7.43 13.17
CA TYR A 79 17.09 -6.05 13.51
C TYR A 79 17.90 -5.57 14.73
N VAL A 80 17.89 -6.33 15.83
CA VAL A 80 18.61 -5.99 17.06
C VAL A 80 20.13 -5.91 16.82
N ARG A 81 20.70 -6.80 16.01
CA ARG A 81 22.13 -6.73 15.65
C ARG A 81 22.45 -5.42 14.92
N GLN A 82 21.63 -5.00 13.96
CA GLN A 82 21.85 -3.75 13.22
C GLN A 82 21.62 -2.54 14.12
N LEU A 83 20.62 -2.56 14.98
CA LEU A 83 20.35 -1.49 15.95
C LEU A 83 21.56 -1.26 16.86
N GLY A 84 22.24 -2.34 17.32
CA GLY A 84 23.46 -2.26 18.12
C GLY A 84 24.66 -1.67 17.38
N ALA A 85 24.66 -1.72 16.04
CA ALA A 85 25.69 -1.08 15.19
C ALA A 85 25.32 0.35 14.76
N GLY A 86 24.10 0.77 15.01
CA GLY A 86 23.52 2.06 14.65
C GLY A 86 22.44 1.92 13.56
N ASP A 87 21.35 2.64 13.74
CA ASP A 87 20.20 2.66 12.81
C ASP A 87 20.14 3.95 11.99
N THR A 88 20.42 5.09 12.60
CA THR A 88 20.29 6.44 11.99
C THR A 88 21.67 7.02 11.65
N LEU A 89 22.37 6.35 10.75
CA LEU A 89 23.68 6.78 10.30
C LEU A 89 23.57 7.89 9.24
N THR A 90 24.62 8.71 9.09
CA THR A 90 24.64 9.79 8.10
C THR A 90 24.55 9.29 6.64
N GLY A 91 25.00 8.07 6.39
CA GLY A 91 24.93 7.42 5.09
C GLY A 91 24.37 6.00 5.19
N PRO A 92 24.05 5.36 4.05
CA PRO A 92 23.54 4.00 4.03
C PRO A 92 24.62 2.99 4.45
N THR A 93 24.18 1.85 4.98
CA THR A 93 25.05 0.70 5.23
C THR A 93 25.10 -0.22 3.99
N ALA A 94 26.02 -1.18 4.00
CA ALA A 94 26.08 -2.22 2.96
C ALA A 94 24.78 -3.04 2.86
N LEU A 95 23.95 -3.06 3.90
CA LEU A 95 22.64 -3.75 3.88
C LEU A 95 21.70 -3.16 2.84
N MET A 96 21.77 -1.84 2.58
CA MET A 96 20.94 -1.20 1.54
C MET A 96 21.29 -1.73 0.15
N VAL A 97 22.59 -1.89 -0.15
CA VAL A 97 23.06 -2.46 -1.44
C VAL A 97 22.59 -3.90 -1.58
N ARG A 98 22.84 -4.72 -0.55
CA ARG A 98 22.40 -6.12 -0.55
C ARG A 98 20.89 -6.25 -0.71
N LEU A 99 20.10 -5.43 -0.04
CA LEU A 99 18.66 -5.44 -0.21
C LEU A 99 18.25 -5.07 -1.64
N ALA A 100 18.92 -4.10 -2.29
CA ALA A 100 18.65 -3.76 -3.67
C ALA A 100 18.99 -4.92 -4.63
N GLU A 101 20.12 -5.59 -4.42
CA GLU A 101 20.52 -6.79 -5.18
C GLU A 101 19.48 -7.91 -5.04
N GLU A 102 19.07 -8.25 -3.82
CA GLU A 102 18.05 -9.26 -3.55
C GLU A 102 16.68 -8.89 -4.18
N MET A 103 16.28 -7.62 -4.10
CA MET A 103 15.02 -7.16 -4.71
C MET A 103 15.05 -7.26 -6.23
N THR A 104 16.14 -6.86 -6.88
CA THR A 104 16.27 -6.94 -8.35
C THR A 104 16.46 -8.38 -8.85
N GLU A 105 17.03 -9.27 -8.05
CA GLU A 105 17.06 -10.70 -8.35
C GLU A 105 15.68 -11.36 -8.19
N MET A 106 14.91 -10.94 -7.18
CA MET A 106 13.61 -11.52 -6.85
C MET A 106 12.50 -11.05 -7.80
N VAL A 107 12.51 -9.77 -8.18
CA VAL A 107 11.50 -9.14 -9.03
C VAL A 107 12.00 -9.09 -10.46
N GLY A 108 11.57 -10.06 -11.28
CA GLY A 108 12.17 -10.35 -12.59
C GLY A 108 12.21 -9.20 -13.60
N HIS A 109 11.27 -8.25 -13.52
CA HIS A 109 11.25 -7.05 -14.36
C HIS A 109 12.03 -5.85 -13.79
N ALA A 110 12.49 -5.92 -12.53
CA ALA A 110 13.17 -4.81 -11.88
C ALA A 110 14.66 -4.73 -12.26
N ALA A 111 15.06 -3.63 -12.86
CA ALA A 111 16.47 -3.34 -13.14
C ALA A 111 17.17 -2.60 -11.98
N TRP A 112 16.43 -1.98 -11.08
CA TRP A 112 16.92 -1.24 -9.93
C TRP A 112 15.83 -1.10 -8.86
N ALA A 113 16.23 -0.76 -7.64
CA ALA A 113 15.33 -0.53 -6.52
C ALA A 113 15.53 0.86 -5.92
N MET A 114 14.41 1.52 -5.58
CA MET A 114 14.40 2.78 -4.82
C MET A 114 13.71 2.54 -3.49
N PHE A 115 14.34 2.97 -2.39
CA PHE A 115 13.81 2.78 -1.06
C PHE A 115 13.16 4.05 -0.53
N CYS A 116 11.95 3.90 0.01
CA CYS A 116 11.15 4.96 0.61
C CYS A 116 10.77 4.60 2.05
N LYS A 117 10.27 5.57 2.80
CA LYS A 117 9.89 5.37 4.19
C LYS A 117 8.59 4.57 4.35
N ASN A 118 7.66 4.73 3.40
CA ASN A 118 6.34 4.10 3.44
C ASN A 118 5.74 4.00 2.03
N GLY A 119 4.58 3.32 1.89
CA GLY A 119 3.91 3.15 0.61
C GLY A 119 3.46 4.45 -0.06
N THR A 120 3.05 5.46 0.71
CA THR A 120 2.67 6.78 0.16
C THR A 120 3.86 7.47 -0.52
N ASP A 121 5.04 7.39 0.09
CA ASP A 121 6.27 7.93 -0.51
C ASP A 121 6.61 7.15 -1.79
N ALA A 122 6.53 5.82 -1.76
CA ALA A 122 6.82 4.96 -2.90
C ALA A 122 5.88 5.25 -4.09
N THR A 123 4.57 5.32 -3.85
CA THR A 123 3.60 5.62 -4.90
C THR A 123 3.76 7.04 -5.46
N THR A 124 4.11 8.01 -4.61
CA THR A 124 4.40 9.38 -5.05
C THR A 124 5.68 9.44 -5.90
N MET A 125 6.74 8.70 -5.51
CA MET A 125 7.96 8.59 -6.30
C MET A 125 7.72 7.89 -7.64
N ALA A 126 6.91 6.81 -7.67
CA ALA A 126 6.52 6.14 -8.90
C ALA A 126 5.76 7.09 -9.85
N LEU A 127 4.81 7.89 -9.33
CA LEU A 127 4.12 8.92 -10.09
C LEU A 127 5.10 9.96 -10.67
N MET A 128 6.03 10.45 -9.86
CA MET A 128 7.03 11.41 -10.31
C MET A 128 7.94 10.82 -11.37
N THR A 129 8.36 9.57 -11.21
CA THR A 129 9.19 8.84 -12.18
C THR A 129 8.47 8.70 -13.51
N ALA A 130 7.20 8.28 -13.49
CA ALA A 130 6.40 8.14 -14.71
C ALA A 130 6.24 9.47 -15.45
N ARG A 131 5.94 10.55 -14.73
CA ARG A 131 5.83 11.90 -15.31
C ARG A 131 7.16 12.41 -15.87
N ALA A 132 8.26 12.18 -15.17
CA ALA A 132 9.58 12.57 -15.63
C ALA A 132 10.02 11.79 -16.89
N HIS A 133 9.78 10.48 -16.90
CA HIS A 133 10.13 9.60 -18.02
C HIS A 133 9.32 9.93 -19.28
N THR A 134 8.00 10.01 -19.14
CA THR A 134 7.09 10.23 -20.29
C THR A 134 6.97 11.72 -20.70
N ARG A 135 7.32 12.64 -19.81
CA ARG A 135 7.08 14.10 -19.92
C ARG A 135 5.59 14.43 -20.06
N ARG A 136 4.71 13.60 -19.52
CA ARG A 136 3.26 13.70 -19.52
C ARG A 136 2.74 13.85 -18.11
N LYS A 137 1.47 14.22 -17.93
CA LYS A 137 0.92 14.61 -16.63
C LYS A 137 -0.17 13.66 -16.12
N THR A 138 -1.00 13.17 -17.04
CA THR A 138 -2.24 12.47 -16.70
C THR A 138 -1.97 11.02 -16.28
N ILE A 139 -2.67 10.58 -15.28
CA ILE A 139 -2.70 9.16 -14.88
C ILE A 139 -4.13 8.62 -14.95
N VAL A 140 -4.25 7.34 -15.25
CA VAL A 140 -5.48 6.57 -15.12
C VAL A 140 -5.35 5.67 -13.89
N ARG A 141 -6.37 5.63 -13.04
CA ARG A 141 -6.45 4.71 -11.89
C ARG A 141 -7.89 4.29 -11.61
N ALA A 142 -8.05 3.15 -10.93
CA ALA A 142 -9.38 2.67 -10.57
C ALA A 142 -10.03 3.55 -9.48
N LYS A 143 -11.35 3.75 -9.59
CA LYS A 143 -12.17 4.38 -8.54
C LYS A 143 -12.04 3.59 -7.24
N GLY A 144 -11.93 4.29 -6.12
CA GLY A 144 -11.83 3.67 -4.79
C GLY A 144 -10.48 3.03 -4.46
N ALA A 145 -9.55 2.88 -5.40
CA ALA A 145 -8.23 2.33 -5.14
C ALA A 145 -7.42 3.22 -4.18
N TYR A 146 -6.84 2.59 -3.17
CA TYR A 146 -6.02 3.27 -2.17
C TYR A 146 -4.53 3.19 -2.56
N HIS A 147 -3.92 4.32 -2.81
CA HIS A 147 -2.49 4.45 -3.14
C HIS A 147 -1.71 5.31 -2.14
N GLY A 148 -2.25 5.51 -0.96
CA GLY A 148 -1.62 6.30 0.08
C GLY A 148 -2.48 7.47 0.56
N ALA A 149 -1.85 8.36 1.33
CA ALA A 149 -2.51 9.50 1.98
C ALA A 149 -1.92 10.87 1.55
N ALA A 150 -1.14 10.92 0.47
CA ALA A 150 -0.72 12.20 -0.11
C ALA A 150 -1.91 12.93 -0.77
N PRO A 151 -1.87 14.25 -0.95
CA PRO A 151 -2.99 15.00 -1.53
C PRO A 151 -3.55 14.42 -2.82
N TRP A 152 -2.68 13.93 -3.71
CA TRP A 152 -3.08 13.36 -4.99
C TRP A 152 -3.81 12.01 -4.89
N CYS A 153 -3.63 11.24 -3.81
CA CYS A 153 -4.15 9.86 -3.70
C CYS A 153 -4.96 9.61 -2.42
N THR A 154 -5.14 10.62 -1.57
CA THR A 154 -5.92 10.44 -0.33
C THR A 154 -7.35 9.99 -0.63
N PRO A 155 -7.87 8.96 0.08
CA PRO A 155 -9.25 8.53 -0.07
C PRO A 155 -10.26 9.54 0.51
N ARG A 156 -9.77 10.48 1.32
CA ARG A 156 -10.58 11.54 1.94
C ARG A 156 -10.02 12.89 1.53
N PRO A 157 -10.59 13.54 0.53
CA PRO A 157 -10.04 14.78 -0.05
C PRO A 157 -10.27 16.02 0.81
N THR A 158 -10.71 15.90 2.06
CA THR A 158 -10.91 17.03 2.96
C THR A 158 -9.59 17.77 3.17
N GLY A 159 -9.57 19.06 2.84
CA GLY A 159 -8.37 19.89 2.94
C GLY A 159 -7.44 19.84 1.73
N THR A 160 -7.82 19.11 0.68
CA THR A 160 -7.12 19.18 -0.62
C THR A 160 -7.77 20.24 -1.53
N ILE A 161 -7.07 20.62 -2.58
CA ILE A 161 -7.54 21.56 -3.60
C ILE A 161 -7.70 20.85 -4.95
N GLU A 162 -8.41 21.46 -5.90
CA GLU A 162 -8.64 20.87 -7.23
C GLU A 162 -7.33 20.51 -7.94
N ALA A 163 -6.29 21.33 -7.79
CA ALA A 163 -4.99 21.08 -8.37
C ALA A 163 -4.31 19.78 -7.88
N ASP A 164 -4.61 19.34 -6.67
CA ASP A 164 -4.07 18.07 -6.11
C ASP A 164 -4.63 16.86 -6.86
N HIS A 165 -5.84 16.97 -7.40
CA HIS A 165 -6.53 15.91 -8.12
C HIS A 165 -6.54 16.13 -9.64
N ALA A 166 -5.93 17.22 -10.12
CA ALA A 166 -5.79 17.48 -11.53
C ALA A 166 -4.99 16.39 -12.24
N HIS A 167 -5.29 16.16 -13.50
CA HIS A 167 -4.63 15.15 -14.33
C HIS A 167 -4.82 13.70 -13.83
N GLN A 168 -5.98 13.39 -13.27
CA GLN A 168 -6.40 12.03 -12.95
C GLN A 168 -7.71 11.69 -13.67
N ILE A 169 -7.72 10.54 -14.31
CA ILE A 169 -8.92 9.96 -14.94
C ILE A 169 -9.20 8.64 -14.23
N PHE A 170 -10.46 8.38 -13.94
CA PHE A 170 -10.86 7.19 -13.18
C PHE A 170 -11.55 6.19 -14.10
N CYS A 171 -11.19 4.91 -13.90
CA CYS A 171 -11.89 3.77 -14.49
C CYS A 171 -12.56 2.91 -13.42
N ASP A 172 -13.47 2.04 -13.79
CA ASP A 172 -14.01 1.03 -12.92
C ASP A 172 -13.08 -0.19 -12.89
N TYR A 173 -12.83 -0.75 -11.72
CA TYR A 173 -11.93 -1.89 -11.55
C TYR A 173 -12.51 -3.14 -12.21
N ASN A 174 -11.70 -3.91 -12.94
CA ASN A 174 -12.09 -5.09 -13.75
C ASN A 174 -13.05 -4.78 -14.91
N ASP A 175 -13.20 -3.53 -15.31
CA ASP A 175 -13.97 -3.12 -16.48
C ASP A 175 -13.03 -2.65 -17.59
N VAL A 176 -12.87 -3.52 -18.61
CA VAL A 176 -12.01 -3.24 -19.76
C VAL A 176 -12.49 -2.04 -20.56
N ALA A 177 -13.79 -1.91 -20.77
CA ALA A 177 -14.34 -0.79 -21.56
C ALA A 177 -14.14 0.54 -20.82
N SER A 178 -14.37 0.57 -19.52
CA SER A 178 -14.11 1.74 -18.69
C SER A 178 -12.62 2.13 -18.68
N LEU A 179 -11.72 1.15 -18.68
CA LEU A 179 -10.28 1.40 -18.76
C LEU A 179 -9.89 1.99 -20.13
N GLU A 180 -10.41 1.44 -21.23
CA GLU A 180 -10.16 1.94 -22.59
C GLU A 180 -10.68 3.38 -22.76
N GLU A 181 -11.88 3.67 -22.26
CA GLU A 181 -12.46 5.02 -22.28
C GLU A 181 -11.59 6.02 -21.47
N ALA A 182 -11.15 5.62 -20.27
CA ALA A 182 -10.29 6.45 -19.42
C ALA A 182 -8.95 6.76 -20.10
N VAL A 183 -8.33 5.76 -20.73
CA VAL A 183 -7.06 5.95 -21.47
C VAL A 183 -7.25 6.84 -22.68
N ALA A 184 -8.33 6.64 -23.45
CA ALA A 184 -8.66 7.50 -24.58
C ALA A 184 -8.90 8.96 -24.15
N GLY A 185 -9.53 9.16 -23.00
CA GLY A 185 -9.77 10.48 -22.40
C GLY A 185 -8.49 11.24 -22.03
N ALA A 186 -7.37 10.56 -21.84
CA ALA A 186 -6.09 11.20 -21.57
C ALA A 186 -5.46 11.89 -22.81
N GLY A 187 -5.93 11.57 -24.03
CA GLY A 187 -5.64 12.32 -25.25
C GLY A 187 -4.15 12.48 -25.59
N GLY A 188 -3.32 11.49 -25.30
CA GLY A 188 -1.87 11.53 -25.56
C GLY A 188 -1.04 12.11 -24.40
N ASP A 189 -1.66 12.63 -23.34
CA ASP A 189 -0.98 13.11 -22.13
C ASP A 189 -0.90 12.04 -21.02
N LEU A 190 -1.13 10.77 -21.33
CA LEU A 190 -1.07 9.68 -20.37
C LEU A 190 0.36 9.39 -19.94
N ALA A 191 0.68 9.64 -18.67
CA ALA A 191 1.96 9.30 -18.06
C ALA A 191 1.99 7.87 -17.54
N ALA A 192 0.91 7.42 -16.90
CA ALA A 192 0.83 6.06 -16.34
C ALA A 192 -0.61 5.56 -16.22
N ILE A 193 -0.75 4.23 -16.30
CA ILE A 193 -1.86 3.48 -15.70
C ILE A 193 -1.40 3.04 -14.32
N PHE A 194 -2.06 3.54 -13.27
CA PHE A 194 -1.71 3.26 -11.89
C PHE A 194 -2.67 2.20 -11.34
N ALA A 195 -2.22 0.98 -11.28
CA ALA A 195 -3.05 -0.18 -10.96
C ALA A 195 -2.93 -0.58 -9.49
N ALA A 196 -4.07 -0.95 -8.89
CA ALA A 196 -4.10 -1.72 -7.66
C ALA A 196 -4.02 -3.22 -8.00
N PRO A 197 -3.33 -4.04 -7.19
CA PRO A 197 -3.13 -5.47 -7.49
C PRO A 197 -4.43 -6.27 -7.41
N PHE A 198 -5.39 -5.80 -6.61
CA PHE A 198 -6.74 -6.33 -6.46
C PHE A 198 -7.67 -5.23 -5.96
N LYS A 199 -8.98 -5.40 -6.10
CA LYS A 199 -9.96 -4.46 -5.53
C LYS A 199 -10.01 -4.66 -4.02
N HIS A 200 -9.67 -3.63 -3.26
CA HIS A 200 -9.57 -3.69 -1.81
C HIS A 200 -10.22 -2.48 -1.11
N ASP A 201 -11.30 -1.98 -1.65
CA ASP A 201 -12.05 -0.89 -1.05
C ASP A 201 -12.58 -1.30 0.34
N ALA A 202 -12.60 -0.36 1.26
CA ALA A 202 -13.14 -0.62 2.59
C ALA A 202 -14.65 -0.93 2.52
N PHE A 203 -15.10 -1.89 3.33
CA PHE A 203 -16.50 -2.28 3.51
C PHE A 203 -17.20 -2.91 2.31
N ILE A 204 -16.45 -3.35 1.31
CA ILE A 204 -16.97 -4.12 0.18
C ILE A 204 -16.14 -5.39 -0.02
N ASP A 205 -16.70 -6.36 -0.74
CA ASP A 205 -16.00 -7.58 -1.09
C ASP A 205 -14.78 -7.28 -1.96
N GLN A 206 -13.67 -7.91 -1.61
CA GLN A 206 -12.45 -7.81 -2.40
C GLN A 206 -12.58 -8.64 -3.67
N ALA A 207 -12.02 -8.17 -4.77
CA ALA A 207 -12.01 -8.88 -6.04
C ALA A 207 -10.59 -8.98 -6.59
N GLN A 208 -10.23 -10.21 -6.99
CA GLN A 208 -8.99 -10.44 -7.71
C GLN A 208 -9.00 -9.69 -9.05
N PRO A 209 -7.83 -9.37 -9.62
CA PRO A 209 -7.76 -8.78 -10.94
C PRO A 209 -8.30 -9.76 -11.98
N ASP A 210 -9.17 -9.30 -12.86
CA ASP A 210 -9.48 -10.02 -14.08
C ASP A 210 -8.25 -10.05 -14.98
N VAL A 211 -7.88 -11.23 -15.48
CA VAL A 211 -6.70 -11.38 -16.33
C VAL A 211 -6.81 -10.57 -17.62
N ALA A 212 -8.03 -10.46 -18.19
CA ALA A 212 -8.26 -9.64 -19.38
C ALA A 212 -8.07 -8.15 -19.08
N TYR A 213 -8.55 -7.67 -17.91
CA TYR A 213 -8.34 -6.30 -17.47
C TYR A 213 -6.85 -5.98 -17.25
N ALA A 214 -6.11 -6.85 -16.57
CA ALA A 214 -4.69 -6.63 -16.30
C ALA A 214 -3.86 -6.65 -17.60
N ARG A 215 -4.14 -7.58 -18.52
CA ARG A 215 -3.49 -7.64 -19.84
C ARG A 215 -3.82 -6.41 -20.69
N LYS A 216 -5.06 -5.94 -20.65
CA LYS A 216 -5.47 -4.73 -21.33
C LYS A 216 -4.76 -3.50 -20.79
N ALA A 217 -4.55 -3.42 -19.47
CA ALA A 217 -3.77 -2.32 -18.89
C ALA A 217 -2.33 -2.30 -19.42
N ARG A 218 -1.68 -3.46 -19.55
CA ARG A 218 -0.34 -3.55 -20.14
C ARG A 218 -0.36 -3.15 -21.63
N GLU A 219 -1.30 -3.71 -22.41
CA GLU A 219 -1.46 -3.41 -23.83
C GLU A 219 -1.66 -1.89 -24.07
N LEU A 220 -2.51 -1.25 -23.29
CA LEU A 220 -2.78 0.18 -23.41
C LEU A 220 -1.58 1.04 -22.99
N ALA A 221 -0.85 0.63 -21.95
CA ALA A 221 0.38 1.30 -21.55
C ALA A 221 1.42 1.23 -22.69
N ASP A 222 1.64 0.05 -23.27
CA ASP A 222 2.55 -0.15 -24.40
C ASP A 222 2.14 0.68 -25.63
N ALA A 223 0.86 0.60 -25.99
CA ALA A 223 0.34 1.31 -27.18
C ALA A 223 0.42 2.84 -27.07
N THR A 224 0.32 3.37 -25.86
CA THR A 224 0.39 4.81 -25.61
C THR A 224 1.78 5.30 -25.24
N GLY A 225 2.71 4.39 -24.90
CA GLY A 225 4.02 4.73 -24.34
C GLY A 225 3.92 5.31 -22.92
N ALA A 226 2.85 5.00 -22.21
CA ALA A 226 2.69 5.27 -20.78
C ALA A 226 3.32 4.15 -19.97
N LEU A 227 3.57 4.39 -18.67
CA LEU A 227 4.04 3.33 -17.78
C LEU A 227 2.86 2.61 -17.12
N LEU A 228 2.99 1.28 -16.97
CA LEU A 228 2.15 0.50 -16.07
C LEU A 228 2.80 0.45 -14.69
N ILE A 229 2.14 1.00 -13.70
CA ILE A 229 2.57 0.97 -12.30
C ILE A 229 1.64 0.05 -11.52
N VAL A 230 2.17 -0.94 -10.81
CA VAL A 230 1.40 -1.79 -9.92
C VAL A 230 1.78 -1.49 -8.47
N ASP A 231 0.84 -0.89 -7.74
CA ASP A 231 1.00 -0.65 -6.30
C ASP A 231 0.79 -1.94 -5.52
N ASP A 232 1.87 -2.67 -5.35
CA ASP A 232 1.89 -4.02 -4.81
C ASP A 232 2.08 -4.09 -3.28
N VAL A 233 1.92 -2.97 -2.58
CA VAL A 233 2.10 -2.87 -1.12
C VAL A 233 1.30 -3.93 -0.35
N ARG A 234 0.14 -4.34 -0.85
CA ARG A 234 -0.72 -5.32 -0.19
C ARG A 234 -0.62 -6.75 -0.73
N ALA A 235 -0.08 -6.96 -1.92
CA ALA A 235 -0.09 -8.27 -2.58
C ALA A 235 1.30 -8.80 -2.95
N GLY A 236 2.27 -7.94 -3.17
CA GLY A 236 3.65 -8.32 -3.47
C GLY A 236 4.24 -9.20 -2.38
N LEU A 237 4.99 -10.22 -2.76
CA LEU A 237 5.58 -11.26 -1.90
C LEU A 237 4.55 -12.10 -1.12
N ARG A 238 3.25 -11.96 -1.42
CA ARG A 238 2.16 -12.72 -0.77
C ARG A 238 1.42 -13.61 -1.77
N VAL A 239 1.09 -13.07 -2.93
CA VAL A 239 0.44 -13.81 -4.01
C VAL A 239 1.47 -14.58 -4.84
N ALA A 240 2.63 -13.99 -5.06
CA ALA A 240 3.78 -14.59 -5.71
C ALA A 240 5.05 -14.17 -4.98
N ARG A 241 6.18 -14.83 -5.25
CA ARG A 241 7.51 -14.43 -4.76
C ARG A 241 7.99 -13.11 -5.41
N ASP A 242 7.38 -12.74 -6.47
CA ASP A 242 7.61 -11.58 -7.32
C ASP A 242 6.44 -10.58 -7.20
N CYS A 243 6.26 -9.73 -8.21
CA CYS A 243 5.07 -8.91 -8.38
C CYS A 243 3.80 -9.77 -8.46
N SER A 244 2.73 -9.32 -7.84
CA SER A 244 1.45 -10.06 -7.83
C SER A 244 0.88 -10.30 -9.23
N TRP A 245 1.09 -9.36 -10.17
CA TRP A 245 0.61 -9.50 -11.54
C TRP A 245 1.50 -10.37 -12.42
N SER A 246 2.75 -10.64 -12.03
CA SER A 246 3.59 -11.65 -12.68
C SER A 246 2.94 -13.04 -12.63
N ALA A 247 2.20 -13.34 -11.55
CA ALA A 247 1.45 -14.60 -11.42
C ALA A 247 0.37 -14.82 -12.50
N ILE A 248 -0.12 -13.75 -13.12
CA ILE A 248 -1.09 -13.79 -14.23
C ILE A 248 -0.46 -13.40 -15.58
N GLY A 249 0.87 -13.36 -15.64
CA GLY A 249 1.64 -13.10 -16.86
C GLY A 249 1.61 -11.65 -17.31
N VAL A 250 1.53 -10.71 -16.38
CA VAL A 250 1.60 -9.26 -16.63
C VAL A 250 2.74 -8.65 -15.83
N GLU A 251 3.72 -8.07 -16.51
CA GLU A 251 4.83 -7.37 -15.89
C GLU A 251 4.62 -5.85 -15.96
N PRO A 252 4.66 -5.14 -14.82
CA PRO A 252 4.64 -3.68 -14.82
C PRO A 252 6.00 -3.09 -15.17
N ASP A 253 6.04 -1.77 -15.39
CA ASP A 253 7.28 -1.01 -15.56
C ASP A 253 7.83 -0.56 -14.18
N LEU A 254 6.94 -0.36 -13.19
CA LEU A 254 7.24 0.04 -11.82
C LEU A 254 6.34 -0.68 -10.83
#